data_cc9301ccb51fca76207d2454b19647e7
#
_entry.id   cc9301ccb51fca76207d2454b19647e7
#
_cell.length_a   1.000
_cell.length_b   1.000
_cell.length_c   1.000
_cell.angle_alpha   90.00
_cell.angle_beta   90.00
_cell.angle_gamma   90.00
#
_symmetry.space_group_name_H-M   'P 1'
#
loop_
_entity.id
_entity.type
_entity.pdbx_description
1 polymer ?
#
loop_
_entity_poly.entity_id
_entity_poly.type
_entity_poly.pdbx_seq_one_letter_code
_entity_poly.pdbx_strand_id
1 'polypeptide(L)'
;RLSRRPGVLVELRDEKGLSPVTPAVGDTADAADWIPVGSYRAAAGSEPAGTLLTVVNEPEVAGKEILRLSVEEGAWHARWECRFEVTGGLLEELTLEAPESWGKPLETSNGAQVRLATTRGTRCELALRPEHPAKDRWWAWVSGKLQLGAGQRISVPDIGAKGTHNVARYVILPRRVDDRPVDWQVQGLQHVPLAEVAPELSPERSSLAAFRVVGRPFTAELPELSVAWGEG
;
A
#
# COMPACT_ATOMS: atom_id res chain seq x y z
N ARG A 1 14.92 -27.13 8.09
CA ARG A 1 14.19 -25.94 7.62
C ARG A 1 15.02 -24.69 7.86
N LEU A 2 15.13 -23.84 6.85
CA LEU A 2 15.80 -22.55 6.92
C LEU A 2 14.74 -21.46 6.99
N SER A 3 14.83 -20.59 7.99
CA SER A 3 13.98 -19.42 8.15
C SER A 3 14.84 -18.21 8.51
N ARG A 4 14.35 -17.01 8.22
CA ARG A 4 15.05 -15.76 8.50
C ARG A 4 14.14 -14.78 9.23
N ARG A 5 14.71 -13.80 9.88
CA ARG A 5 13.97 -12.63 10.40
C ARG A 5 13.73 -11.61 9.29
N PRO A 6 12.69 -10.77 9.38
CA PRO A 6 12.55 -9.58 8.55
C PRO A 6 13.82 -8.71 8.58
N GLY A 7 14.13 -8.06 7.48
CA GLY A 7 15.32 -7.21 7.37
C GLY A 7 16.64 -7.94 7.12
N VAL A 8 16.63 -9.27 6.95
CA VAL A 8 17.82 -10.06 6.62
C VAL A 8 17.51 -11.01 5.48
N LEU A 9 18.31 -11.00 4.42
CA LEU A 9 18.29 -12.02 3.37
C LEU A 9 19.25 -13.15 3.76
N VAL A 10 18.83 -14.38 3.52
CA VAL A 10 19.64 -15.58 3.83
C VAL A 10 19.68 -16.46 2.60
N GLU A 11 20.87 -16.83 2.18
CA GLU A 11 21.16 -17.77 1.07
C GLU A 11 21.98 -18.93 1.61
N LEU A 12 21.58 -20.14 1.25
CA LEU A 12 22.41 -21.33 1.50
C LEU A 12 23.27 -21.60 0.27
N ARG A 13 24.58 -21.68 0.45
CA ARG A 13 25.57 -21.98 -0.60
C ARG A 13 26.38 -23.21 -0.26
N ASP A 14 27.04 -23.75 -1.28
CA ASP A 14 27.96 -24.90 -1.16
C ASP A 14 27.32 -26.08 -0.43
N GLU A 15 26.02 -26.30 -0.67
CA GLU A 15 25.26 -27.37 -0.06
C GLU A 15 25.77 -28.75 -0.50
N LYS A 16 26.22 -29.54 0.48
CA LYS A 16 26.62 -30.93 0.30
C LYS A 16 25.67 -31.84 1.07
N GLY A 17 25.20 -32.91 0.44
CA GLY A 17 24.32 -33.87 1.06
C GLY A 17 22.96 -33.31 1.51
N LEU A 18 22.57 -32.15 0.98
CA LEU A 18 21.28 -31.50 1.19
C LEU A 18 20.50 -31.44 -0.13
N SER A 19 19.23 -31.79 -0.08
CA SER A 19 18.31 -31.66 -1.21
C SER A 19 17.12 -30.78 -0.84
N PRO A 20 16.74 -29.80 -1.67
CA PRO A 20 15.56 -28.99 -1.40
C PRO A 20 14.30 -29.87 -1.42
N VAL A 21 13.39 -29.61 -0.51
CA VAL A 21 12.10 -30.30 -0.41
C VAL A 21 10.98 -29.29 -0.29
N THR A 22 9.84 -29.58 -0.90
CA THR A 22 8.63 -28.79 -0.72
C THR A 22 8.12 -29.01 0.72
N PRO A 23 7.91 -27.93 1.52
CA PRO A 23 7.34 -28.07 2.85
C PRO A 23 5.97 -28.75 2.80
N ALA A 24 5.68 -29.61 3.75
CA ALA A 24 4.33 -30.17 3.88
C ALA A 24 3.35 -29.04 4.26
N VAL A 25 2.12 -29.12 3.72
CA VAL A 25 1.03 -28.22 4.08
C VAL A 25 0.74 -28.37 5.58
N GLY A 26 0.92 -27.31 6.35
CA GLY A 26 0.77 -27.34 7.82
C GLY A 26 2.08 -27.07 8.59
N ASP A 27 3.24 -27.10 7.94
CA ASP A 27 4.54 -26.74 8.52
C ASP A 27 4.74 -25.21 8.60
N THR A 28 3.73 -24.46 9.01
CA THR A 28 3.86 -23.03 9.28
C THR A 28 4.70 -22.83 10.53
N ALA A 29 5.71 -21.98 10.44
CA ALA A 29 6.53 -21.63 11.60
C ALA A 29 5.67 -20.98 12.67
N ASP A 30 5.64 -21.53 13.85
CA ASP A 30 4.91 -21.03 15.03
C ASP A 30 5.42 -19.68 15.57
N ALA A 31 6.36 -19.05 14.91
CA ALA A 31 6.88 -17.75 15.31
C ALA A 31 6.46 -16.69 14.25
N ALA A 32 5.57 -15.79 14.62
CA ALA A 32 5.02 -14.73 13.80
C ALA A 32 6.06 -13.83 13.10
N ASP A 33 7.34 -13.94 13.48
CA ASP A 33 8.43 -13.10 12.98
C ASP A 33 9.44 -13.86 12.09
N TRP A 34 9.19 -15.13 11.74
CA TRP A 34 10.10 -15.90 10.92
C TRP A 34 9.56 -16.13 9.50
N ILE A 35 10.34 -15.74 8.51
CA ILE A 35 10.01 -15.90 7.09
C ILE A 35 10.69 -17.18 6.59
N PRO A 36 9.96 -18.16 6.05
CA PRO A 36 10.56 -19.37 5.51
C PRO A 36 11.39 -19.05 4.25
N VAL A 37 12.60 -19.55 4.19
CA VAL A 37 13.51 -19.42 3.04
C VAL A 37 13.53 -20.71 2.23
N GLY A 38 13.57 -21.86 2.89
CA GLY A 38 13.57 -23.15 2.25
C GLY A 38 13.53 -24.30 3.24
N SER A 39 13.21 -25.48 2.74
CA SER A 39 13.29 -26.74 3.47
C SER A 39 14.24 -27.68 2.74
N TYR A 40 15.07 -28.36 3.50
CA TYR A 40 16.11 -29.25 2.97
C TYR A 40 16.06 -30.58 3.70
N ARG A 41 16.36 -31.66 3.00
CA ARG A 41 16.51 -33.01 3.54
C ARG A 41 17.96 -33.47 3.36
N ALA A 42 18.54 -33.99 4.42
CA ALA A 42 19.83 -34.64 4.33
C ALA A 42 19.70 -35.97 3.56
N ALA A 43 20.62 -36.23 2.66
CA ALA A 43 20.72 -37.52 1.99
C ALA A 43 21.17 -38.59 2.98
N ALA A 44 20.57 -39.77 2.91
CA ALA A 44 20.92 -40.87 3.81
C ALA A 44 22.42 -41.23 3.68
N GLY A 45 23.13 -41.30 4.79
CA GLY A 45 24.55 -41.65 4.85
C GLY A 45 25.52 -40.51 4.46
N SER A 46 25.02 -39.32 4.17
CA SER A 46 25.85 -38.11 3.96
C SER A 46 25.97 -37.27 5.22
N GLU A 47 27.10 -36.62 5.40
CA GLU A 47 27.28 -35.56 6.37
C GLU A 47 26.85 -34.25 5.71
N PRO A 48 25.67 -33.70 6.12
CA PRO A 48 25.17 -32.49 5.48
C PRO A 48 26.00 -31.27 5.86
N ALA A 49 26.40 -30.47 4.88
CA ALA A 49 27.16 -29.25 5.07
C ALA A 49 26.63 -28.16 4.15
N GLY A 50 26.86 -26.90 4.50
CA GLY A 50 26.55 -25.74 3.68
C GLY A 50 26.98 -24.44 4.38
N THR A 51 27.11 -23.39 3.60
CA THR A 51 27.47 -22.05 4.06
C THR A 51 26.24 -21.16 4.01
N LEU A 52 25.89 -20.53 5.14
CA LEU A 52 24.85 -19.51 5.19
C LEU A 52 25.46 -18.14 4.92
N LEU A 53 25.04 -17.51 3.83
CA LEU A 53 25.32 -16.10 3.57
C LEU A 53 24.15 -15.26 4.08
N THR A 54 24.46 -14.25 4.88
CA THR A 54 23.45 -13.29 5.39
C THR A 54 23.78 -11.89 4.91
N VAL A 55 22.76 -11.19 4.40
CA VAL A 55 22.88 -9.81 3.91
C VAL A 55 21.72 -9.01 4.49
N VAL A 56 21.96 -7.73 4.81
CA VAL A 56 20.86 -6.82 5.22
C VAL A 56 19.89 -6.65 4.06
N ASN A 57 18.60 -6.71 4.34
CA ASN A 57 17.55 -6.49 3.36
C ASN A 57 17.18 -5.00 3.36
N GLU A 58 17.66 -4.26 2.39
CA GLU A 58 17.43 -2.82 2.22
C GLU A 58 16.78 -2.56 0.84
N PRO A 59 15.48 -2.87 0.68
CA PRO A 59 14.82 -2.67 -0.58
C PRO A 59 14.69 -1.18 -0.90
N GLU A 60 15.05 -0.81 -2.12
CA GLU A 60 14.74 0.48 -2.69
C GLU A 60 13.41 0.39 -3.44
N VAL A 61 12.55 1.38 -3.22
CA VAL A 61 11.22 1.45 -3.80
C VAL A 61 11.09 2.70 -4.65
N ALA A 62 10.72 2.51 -5.93
CA ALA A 62 10.43 3.59 -6.86
C ALA A 62 9.06 3.37 -7.50
N GLY A 63 8.46 4.41 -8.09
CA GLY A 63 7.20 4.29 -8.81
C GLY A 63 6.18 5.36 -8.49
N LYS A 64 4.92 4.97 -8.29
CA LYS A 64 3.85 5.92 -8.02
C LYS A 64 2.86 5.45 -6.95
N GLU A 65 2.32 6.43 -6.24
CA GLU A 65 1.18 6.31 -5.35
C GLU A 65 0.02 7.12 -5.92
N ILE A 66 -1.18 6.58 -5.82
CA ILE A 66 -2.41 7.21 -6.31
C ILE A 66 -3.42 7.19 -5.16
N LEU A 67 -3.88 8.35 -4.74
CA LEU A 67 -5.00 8.48 -3.82
C LEU A 67 -6.24 8.86 -4.62
N ARG A 68 -7.26 8.02 -4.63
CA ARG A 68 -8.54 8.28 -5.28
C ARG A 68 -9.62 8.51 -4.23
N LEU A 69 -10.41 9.57 -4.42
CA LEU A 69 -11.65 9.77 -3.71
C LEU A 69 -12.83 9.38 -4.59
N SER A 70 -13.82 8.73 -4.00
CA SER A 70 -15.10 8.36 -4.61
C SER A 70 -16.24 8.54 -3.62
N VAL A 71 -17.46 8.62 -4.15
CA VAL A 71 -18.69 8.54 -3.35
C VAL A 71 -19.35 7.22 -3.71
N GLU A 72 -19.59 6.38 -2.72
CA GLU A 72 -20.20 5.07 -2.85
C GLU A 72 -21.29 4.95 -1.78
N GLU A 73 -22.51 4.64 -2.18
CA GLU A 73 -23.67 4.53 -1.27
C GLU A 73 -23.85 5.76 -0.36
N GLY A 74 -23.62 6.96 -0.91
CA GLY A 74 -23.74 8.21 -0.17
C GLY A 74 -22.60 8.50 0.82
N ALA A 75 -21.57 7.69 0.90
CA ALA A 75 -20.40 7.90 1.74
C ALA A 75 -19.14 8.18 0.92
N TRP A 76 -18.28 9.05 1.45
CA TRP A 76 -16.97 9.29 0.86
C TRP A 76 -16.01 8.16 1.21
N HIS A 77 -15.32 7.67 0.19
CA HIS A 77 -14.28 6.66 0.30
C HIS A 77 -12.96 7.22 -0.19
N ALA A 78 -11.88 6.86 0.49
CA ALA A 78 -10.53 7.08 0.04
C ALA A 78 -9.88 5.73 -0.27
N ARG A 79 -9.31 5.61 -1.47
CA ARG A 79 -8.54 4.45 -1.88
C ARG A 79 -7.12 4.90 -2.22
N TRP A 80 -6.17 4.42 -1.46
CA TRP A 80 -4.75 4.55 -1.75
C TRP A 80 -4.29 3.32 -2.54
N GLU A 81 -3.49 3.54 -3.57
CA GLU A 81 -2.94 2.51 -4.44
C GLU A 81 -1.46 2.78 -4.67
N CYS A 82 -0.64 1.74 -4.70
CA CYS A 82 0.76 1.83 -5.10
C CYS A 82 1.06 0.96 -6.32
N ARG A 83 2.00 1.43 -7.14
CA ARG A 83 2.60 0.68 -8.25
C ARG A 83 4.09 0.90 -8.15
N PHE A 84 4.76 -0.05 -7.51
CA PHE A 84 6.16 0.05 -7.14
C PHE A 84 7.04 -0.91 -7.94
N GLU A 85 8.24 -0.44 -8.23
CA GLU A 85 9.39 -1.24 -8.61
C GLU A 85 10.28 -1.38 -7.39
N VAL A 86 10.67 -2.60 -7.08
CA VAL A 86 11.49 -2.95 -5.92
C VAL A 86 12.86 -3.42 -6.41
N THR A 87 13.92 -2.80 -5.90
CA THR A 87 15.30 -3.15 -6.21
C THR A 87 16.12 -3.29 -4.93
N GLY A 88 17.30 -3.86 -5.01
CA GLY A 88 18.23 -3.95 -3.87
C GLY A 88 17.84 -4.94 -2.76
N GLY A 89 16.63 -5.53 -2.83
CA GLY A 89 16.16 -6.42 -1.77
C GLY A 89 14.75 -6.96 -2.02
N LEU A 90 14.07 -7.32 -0.94
CA LEU A 90 12.69 -7.81 -0.94
C LEU A 90 11.82 -6.87 -0.10
N LEU A 91 10.73 -6.38 -0.66
CA LEU A 91 9.75 -5.61 0.10
C LEU A 91 8.89 -6.56 0.94
N GLU A 92 9.07 -6.55 2.24
CA GLU A 92 8.40 -7.41 3.21
C GLU A 92 7.25 -6.69 3.91
N GLU A 93 7.41 -5.39 4.11
CA GLU A 93 6.42 -4.53 4.75
C GLU A 93 6.60 -3.10 4.26
N LEU A 94 5.50 -2.41 4.08
CA LEU A 94 5.43 -0.99 3.81
C LEU A 94 4.66 -0.30 4.93
N THR A 95 5.19 0.78 5.47
CA THR A 95 4.45 1.62 6.43
C THR A 95 3.68 2.69 5.68
N LEU A 96 2.36 2.71 5.87
CA LEU A 96 1.47 3.76 5.39
C LEU A 96 1.16 4.72 6.53
N GLU A 97 1.36 6.01 6.31
CA GLU A 97 0.85 7.06 7.19
C GLU A 97 -0.52 7.53 6.69
N ALA A 98 -1.49 7.59 7.59
CA ALA A 98 -2.84 8.02 7.28
C ALA A 98 -3.44 8.83 8.44
N PRO A 99 -4.47 9.67 8.20
CA PRO A 99 -5.22 10.28 9.29
C PRO A 99 -6.07 9.21 10.02
N GLU A 100 -6.29 9.39 11.32
CA GLU A 100 -7.14 8.50 12.11
C GLU A 100 -8.60 8.49 11.61
N SER A 101 -9.03 9.58 10.96
CA SER A 101 -10.35 9.71 10.31
C SER A 101 -10.56 8.78 9.11
N TRP A 102 -9.51 8.10 8.65
CA TRP A 102 -9.67 7.03 7.64
C TRP A 102 -10.26 5.80 8.32
N GLY A 103 -11.57 5.65 8.13
CA GLY A 103 -12.40 4.73 8.93
C GLY A 103 -12.14 3.26 8.67
N LYS A 104 -12.35 2.48 9.71
CA LYS A 104 -12.30 1.01 9.68
C LYS A 104 -13.71 0.44 9.47
N PRO A 105 -13.85 -0.75 8.87
CA PRO A 105 -12.78 -1.64 8.41
C PRO A 105 -12.10 -1.12 7.14
N LEU A 106 -10.80 -1.42 7.00
CA LEU A 106 -10.05 -1.17 5.77
C LEU A 106 -10.10 -2.42 4.89
N GLU A 107 -10.30 -2.22 3.60
CA GLU A 107 -10.22 -3.26 2.58
C GLU A 107 -8.87 -3.19 1.87
N THR A 108 -8.37 -4.32 1.40
CA THR A 108 -7.10 -4.40 0.67
C THR A 108 -7.21 -5.24 -0.60
N SER A 109 -6.26 -5.06 -1.51
CA SER A 109 -6.08 -5.96 -2.64
C SER A 109 -5.81 -7.39 -2.19
N ASN A 110 -6.21 -8.37 -3.00
CA ASN A 110 -5.81 -9.75 -2.82
C ASN A 110 -4.28 -9.85 -2.77
N GLY A 111 -3.76 -10.69 -1.88
CA GLY A 111 -2.32 -10.87 -1.71
C GLY A 111 -1.62 -9.78 -0.88
N ALA A 112 -2.39 -8.89 -0.23
CA ALA A 112 -1.87 -7.93 0.74
C ALA A 112 -2.65 -8.01 2.06
N GLN A 113 -1.97 -7.73 3.17
CA GLN A 113 -2.56 -7.65 4.50
C GLN A 113 -2.27 -6.28 5.08
N VAL A 114 -3.29 -5.65 5.67
CA VAL A 114 -3.14 -4.39 6.38
C VAL A 114 -3.45 -4.57 7.86
N ARG A 115 -2.60 -4.00 8.72
CA ARG A 115 -2.85 -3.94 10.16
C ARG A 115 -2.48 -2.58 10.72
N LEU A 116 -3.16 -2.16 11.78
CA LEU A 116 -2.77 -0.97 12.52
C LEU A 116 -1.46 -1.28 13.27
N ALA A 117 -0.42 -0.52 13.00
CA ALA A 117 0.86 -0.63 13.68
C ALA A 117 0.90 0.28 14.91
N THR A 118 0.54 1.56 14.76
CA THR A 118 0.51 2.53 15.86
C THR A 118 -0.43 3.68 15.56
N THR A 119 -0.85 4.39 16.61
CA THR A 119 -1.60 5.65 16.50
C THR A 119 -0.86 6.73 17.28
N ARG A 120 -0.66 7.89 16.68
CA ARG A 120 -0.01 9.05 17.29
C ARG A 120 -0.82 10.32 17.00
N GLY A 121 -1.56 10.78 18.01
CA GLY A 121 -2.45 11.94 17.87
C GLY A 121 -3.51 11.66 16.81
N THR A 122 -3.60 12.51 15.78
CA THR A 122 -4.58 12.42 14.69
C THR A 122 -4.12 11.58 13.50
N ARG A 123 -2.96 10.94 13.59
CA ARG A 123 -2.38 10.08 12.52
C ARG A 123 -2.20 8.65 13.02
N CYS A 124 -2.32 7.73 12.11
CA CYS A 124 -2.01 6.32 12.33
C CYS A 124 -0.99 5.82 11.33
N GLU A 125 -0.21 4.86 11.74
CA GLU A 125 0.68 4.08 10.88
C GLU A 125 0.05 2.70 10.66
N LEU A 126 -0.07 2.32 9.42
CA LEU A 126 -0.58 1.03 8.99
C LEU A 126 0.58 0.23 8.40
N ALA A 127 0.77 -0.99 8.86
CA ALA A 127 1.69 -1.93 8.24
C ALA A 127 0.95 -2.66 7.10
N LEU A 128 1.44 -2.50 5.90
CA LEU A 128 0.94 -3.17 4.70
C LEU A 128 1.96 -4.22 4.26
N ARG A 129 1.57 -5.48 4.31
CA ARG A 129 2.44 -6.62 3.99
C ARG A 129 1.97 -7.33 2.75
N PRO A 130 2.82 -7.56 1.74
CA PRO A 130 2.53 -8.52 0.69
C PRO A 130 2.43 -9.93 1.28
N GLU A 131 1.58 -10.78 0.72
CA GLU A 131 1.45 -12.19 1.11
C GLU A 131 2.78 -12.94 0.99
N HIS A 132 3.53 -12.60 -0.06
CA HIS A 132 4.91 -13.04 -0.25
C HIS A 132 5.81 -11.82 -0.41
N PRO A 133 7.03 -11.80 0.15
CA PRO A 133 7.96 -10.70 -0.03
C PRO A 133 8.10 -10.33 -1.51
N ALA A 134 7.81 -9.07 -1.84
CA ALA A 134 7.76 -8.64 -3.22
C ALA A 134 9.18 -8.37 -3.75
N LYS A 135 9.44 -8.89 -4.96
CA LYS A 135 10.65 -8.68 -5.73
C LYS A 135 10.25 -8.10 -7.10
N ASP A 136 11.03 -7.17 -7.62
CA ASP A 136 10.87 -6.52 -8.91
C ASP A 136 9.66 -5.57 -8.99
N ARG A 137 8.43 -6.04 -8.80
CA ARG A 137 7.22 -5.23 -8.89
C ARG A 137 6.22 -5.58 -7.80
N TRP A 138 5.56 -4.56 -7.28
CA TRP A 138 4.48 -4.73 -6.34
C TRP A 138 3.37 -3.72 -6.59
N TRP A 139 2.17 -4.24 -6.61
CA TRP A 139 0.94 -3.47 -6.71
C TRP A 139 0.01 -3.85 -5.56
N ALA A 140 -0.48 -2.86 -4.85
CA ALA A 140 -1.45 -3.04 -3.78
C ALA A 140 -2.33 -1.81 -3.65
N TRP A 141 -3.48 -1.98 -3.03
CA TRP A 141 -4.35 -0.89 -2.64
C TRP A 141 -4.95 -1.14 -1.27
N VAL A 142 -5.30 -0.03 -0.61
CA VAL A 142 -6.06 0.00 0.64
C VAL A 142 -7.20 0.99 0.47
N SER A 143 -8.41 0.63 0.85
CA SER A 143 -9.61 1.46 0.77
C SER A 143 -10.32 1.53 2.12
N GLY A 144 -10.96 2.66 2.40
CA GLY A 144 -11.77 2.84 3.60
C GLY A 144 -12.67 4.06 3.52
N LYS A 145 -13.72 4.07 4.32
CA LYS A 145 -14.63 5.22 4.45
C LYS A 145 -13.92 6.40 5.12
N LEU A 146 -14.22 7.61 4.66
CA LEU A 146 -13.81 8.81 5.37
C LEU A 146 -14.87 9.12 6.45
N GLN A 147 -14.42 9.22 7.71
CA GLN A 147 -15.26 9.68 8.79
C GLN A 147 -15.32 11.20 8.75
N LEU A 148 -16.42 11.72 8.24
CA LEU A 148 -16.68 13.15 8.18
C LEU A 148 -17.66 13.51 9.30
N GLY A 149 -17.32 14.54 10.08
CA GLY A 149 -18.28 15.13 11.03
C GLY A 149 -19.41 15.85 10.29
N ALA A 150 -20.57 15.96 10.89
CA ALA A 150 -21.69 16.72 10.34
C ALA A 150 -21.28 18.17 10.05
N GLY A 151 -21.52 18.66 8.82
CA GLY A 151 -21.17 20.01 8.38
C GLY A 151 -19.67 20.23 8.13
N GLN A 152 -18.85 19.18 8.14
CA GLN A 152 -17.44 19.31 7.80
C GLN A 152 -17.22 19.44 6.29
N ARG A 153 -16.26 20.30 5.94
CA ARG A 153 -15.73 20.36 4.57
C ARG A 153 -15.07 19.03 4.23
N ILE A 154 -15.24 18.59 3.01
CA ILE A 154 -14.56 17.40 2.53
C ILE A 154 -13.12 17.77 2.19
N SER A 155 -12.17 17.23 2.93
CA SER A 155 -10.75 17.42 2.68
C SER A 155 -10.12 16.09 2.28
N VAL A 156 -9.28 16.15 1.25
CA VAL A 156 -8.50 14.98 0.81
C VAL A 156 -7.52 14.61 1.93
N PRO A 157 -7.56 13.35 2.40
CA PRO A 157 -6.64 12.91 3.44
C PRO A 157 -5.21 12.80 2.91
N ASP A 158 -4.20 13.22 3.67
CA ASP A 158 -2.81 12.94 3.34
C ASP A 158 -2.46 11.51 3.74
N ILE A 159 -2.60 10.58 2.79
CA ILE A 159 -2.26 9.17 2.93
C ILE A 159 -1.05 8.88 2.05
N GLY A 160 -0.05 8.18 2.56
CA GLY A 160 1.11 7.83 1.75
C GLY A 160 2.13 6.93 2.44
N ALA A 161 2.96 6.29 1.64
CA ALA A 161 4.02 5.41 2.11
C ALA A 161 5.16 6.22 2.74
N LYS A 162 5.64 5.72 3.87
CA LYS A 162 6.76 6.28 4.62
C LYS A 162 8.08 5.73 4.09
N GLY A 163 9.10 6.59 4.03
CA GLY A 163 10.46 6.15 3.66
C GLY A 163 10.68 5.89 2.17
N THR A 164 9.71 6.22 1.32
CA THR A 164 9.86 6.12 -0.14
C THR A 164 10.42 7.42 -0.71
N HIS A 165 11.57 7.36 -1.38
CA HIS A 165 12.25 8.57 -1.86
C HIS A 165 11.97 8.90 -3.34
N ASN A 166 11.78 7.89 -4.19
CA ASN A 166 11.61 8.02 -5.64
C ASN A 166 10.18 7.68 -6.09
N VAL A 167 9.18 8.14 -5.32
CA VAL A 167 7.78 7.84 -5.58
C VAL A 167 7.03 9.11 -5.95
N ALA A 168 6.44 9.11 -7.15
CA ALA A 168 5.54 10.17 -7.59
C ALA A 168 4.17 9.96 -6.95
N ARG A 169 3.57 11.04 -6.41
CA ARG A 169 2.26 10.98 -5.75
C ARG A 169 1.21 11.70 -6.58
N TYR A 170 0.07 11.07 -6.70
CA TYR A 170 -1.06 11.57 -7.46
C TYR A 170 -2.34 11.51 -6.63
N VAL A 171 -3.25 12.43 -6.95
CA VAL A 171 -4.60 12.48 -6.36
C VAL A 171 -5.61 12.48 -7.50
N ILE A 172 -6.61 11.61 -7.43
CA ILE A 172 -7.73 11.55 -8.38
C ILE A 172 -9.00 11.92 -7.64
N LEU A 173 -9.69 12.93 -8.14
CA LEU A 173 -10.87 13.53 -7.54
C LEU A 173 -12.06 13.45 -8.50
N PRO A 174 -13.29 13.20 -8.01
CA PRO A 174 -14.48 13.29 -8.83
C PRO A 174 -14.74 14.75 -9.21
N ARG A 175 -15.13 14.97 -10.48
CA ARG A 175 -15.63 16.26 -10.98
C ARG A 175 -17.14 16.40 -10.81
N ARG A 176 -17.80 15.29 -10.48
CA ARG A 176 -19.25 15.23 -10.27
C ARG A 176 -19.55 14.31 -9.10
N VAL A 177 -20.53 14.70 -8.31
CA VAL A 177 -21.12 13.88 -7.24
C VAL A 177 -22.63 13.96 -7.40
N ASP A 178 -23.30 12.83 -7.51
CA ASP A 178 -24.76 12.73 -7.77
C ASP A 178 -25.19 13.61 -8.96
N ASP A 179 -24.48 13.49 -10.08
CA ASP A 179 -24.66 14.27 -11.30
C ASP A 179 -24.46 15.79 -11.18
N ARG A 180 -24.10 16.28 -10.01
CA ARG A 180 -23.77 17.70 -9.79
C ARG A 180 -22.28 17.94 -9.99
N PRO A 181 -21.88 18.95 -10.76
CA PRO A 181 -20.49 19.32 -10.87
C PRO A 181 -19.96 19.80 -9.52
N VAL A 182 -18.72 19.41 -9.20
CA VAL A 182 -18.02 19.85 -7.98
C VAL A 182 -16.73 20.57 -8.35
N ASP A 183 -16.43 21.64 -7.63
CA ASP A 183 -15.23 22.44 -7.81
C ASP A 183 -14.31 22.30 -6.60
N TRP A 184 -13.16 21.67 -6.80
CA TRP A 184 -12.16 21.43 -5.78
C TRP A 184 -11.24 22.64 -5.63
N GLN A 185 -11.16 23.19 -4.44
CA GLN A 185 -10.12 24.16 -4.09
C GLN A 185 -8.83 23.40 -3.80
N VAL A 186 -7.83 23.54 -4.66
CA VAL A 186 -6.58 22.77 -4.59
C VAL A 186 -5.38 23.67 -4.33
N GLN A 187 -4.47 23.21 -3.46
CA GLN A 187 -3.17 23.83 -3.21
C GLN A 187 -2.08 22.76 -3.16
N GLY A 188 -0.91 23.05 -3.70
CA GLY A 188 0.20 22.09 -3.76
C GLY A 188 -0.03 20.93 -4.74
N LEU A 189 -1.05 21.06 -5.61
CA LEU A 189 -1.44 20.07 -6.62
C LEU A 189 -1.37 20.70 -8.02
N GLN A 190 -0.82 19.95 -8.97
CA GLN A 190 -0.75 20.31 -10.39
C GLN A 190 -1.65 19.38 -11.20
N HIS A 191 -2.55 19.94 -11.99
CA HIS A 191 -3.40 19.15 -12.89
C HIS A 191 -2.56 18.39 -13.93
N VAL A 192 -2.87 17.13 -14.12
CA VAL A 192 -2.23 16.23 -15.10
C VAL A 192 -3.29 15.42 -15.85
N PRO A 193 -2.99 14.94 -17.07
CA PRO A 193 -3.90 14.04 -17.78
C PRO A 193 -4.14 12.74 -16.98
N LEU A 194 -5.41 12.33 -16.85
CA LEU A 194 -5.77 11.09 -16.14
C LEU A 194 -5.09 9.86 -16.78
N ALA A 195 -4.94 9.87 -18.12
CA ALA A 195 -4.29 8.77 -18.84
C ALA A 195 -2.82 8.55 -18.46
N GLU A 196 -2.12 9.56 -17.95
CA GLU A 196 -0.73 9.43 -17.47
C GLU A 196 -0.69 8.75 -16.09
N VAL A 197 -1.71 8.97 -15.28
CA VAL A 197 -1.78 8.48 -13.90
C VAL A 197 -2.40 7.09 -13.84
N ALA A 198 -3.58 6.95 -14.45
CA ALA A 198 -4.40 5.75 -14.42
C ALA A 198 -5.08 5.55 -15.78
N PRO A 199 -4.36 5.01 -16.78
CA PRO A 199 -4.87 4.84 -18.15
C PRO A 199 -6.12 3.94 -18.21
N GLU A 200 -6.25 3.01 -17.27
CA GLU A 200 -7.43 2.15 -17.11
C GLU A 200 -8.71 2.93 -16.77
N LEU A 201 -8.59 4.11 -16.17
CA LEU A 201 -9.71 5.01 -15.86
C LEU A 201 -9.98 6.03 -16.99
N SER A 202 -9.30 5.93 -18.13
CA SER A 202 -9.50 6.86 -19.26
C SER A 202 -10.95 6.99 -19.73
N PRO A 203 -11.79 5.95 -19.72
CA PRO A 203 -13.21 6.08 -20.03
C PRO A 203 -13.96 7.05 -19.10
N GLU A 204 -13.51 7.15 -17.86
CA GLU A 204 -14.09 8.00 -16.81
C GLU A 204 -13.54 9.45 -16.81
N ARG A 205 -12.67 9.81 -17.76
CA ARG A 205 -11.96 11.10 -17.77
C ARG A 205 -12.85 12.34 -17.70
N SER A 206 -14.09 12.25 -18.13
CA SER A 206 -15.06 13.36 -18.05
C SER A 206 -15.58 13.59 -16.64
N SER A 207 -15.58 12.55 -15.81
CA SER A 207 -16.06 12.56 -14.42
C SER A 207 -14.95 12.65 -13.36
N LEU A 208 -13.68 12.52 -13.75
CA LEU A 208 -12.53 12.54 -12.88
C LEU A 208 -11.52 13.62 -13.24
N ALA A 209 -10.82 14.14 -12.24
CA ALA A 209 -9.66 15.00 -12.39
C ALA A 209 -8.44 14.36 -11.72
N ALA A 210 -7.28 14.39 -12.37
CA ALA A 210 -6.05 13.88 -11.82
C ALA A 210 -5.07 15.03 -11.55
N PHE A 211 -4.36 14.92 -10.44
CA PHE A 211 -3.39 15.90 -9.97
C PHE A 211 -2.12 15.21 -9.52
N ARG A 212 -0.98 15.84 -9.79
CA ARG A 212 0.31 15.47 -9.21
C ARG A 212 0.56 16.31 -7.97
N VAL A 213 1.00 15.69 -6.89
CA VAL A 213 1.44 16.40 -5.68
C VAL A 213 2.80 17.03 -5.97
N VAL A 214 2.88 18.36 -5.93
CA VAL A 214 4.11 19.13 -6.22
C VAL A 214 4.63 19.89 -5.00
N GLY A 215 3.83 19.98 -3.93
CA GLY A 215 4.21 20.63 -2.66
C GLY A 215 3.63 19.91 -1.47
N ARG A 216 4.27 20.04 -0.30
CA ARG A 216 3.72 19.58 0.98
C ARG A 216 3.78 20.72 1.99
N PRO A 217 2.73 20.91 2.80
CA PRO A 217 1.45 20.20 2.73
C PRO A 217 0.70 20.50 1.43
N PHE A 218 -0.11 19.55 0.97
CA PHE A 218 -1.10 19.79 -0.08
C PHE A 218 -2.50 19.78 0.51
N THR A 219 -3.44 20.50 -0.11
CA THR A 219 -4.84 20.45 0.24
C THR A 219 -5.70 20.35 -1.01
N ALA A 220 -6.81 19.64 -0.90
CA ALA A 220 -7.92 19.70 -1.84
C ALA A 220 -9.21 19.64 -1.02
N GLU A 221 -9.99 20.69 -1.11
CA GLU A 221 -11.19 20.85 -0.30
C GLU A 221 -12.40 21.11 -1.20
N LEU A 222 -13.52 20.48 -0.88
CA LEU A 222 -14.81 20.92 -1.37
C LEU A 222 -15.38 21.92 -0.37
N PRO A 223 -15.59 23.17 -0.77
CA PRO A 223 -16.41 24.07 -0.01
C PRO A 223 -17.80 23.45 0.08
N GLU A 224 -18.41 23.61 1.23
CA GLU A 224 -19.68 23.05 1.66
C GLU A 224 -20.63 22.72 0.49
N LEU A 225 -20.70 21.44 0.13
CA LEU A 225 -21.90 20.95 -0.53
C LEU A 225 -23.00 21.07 0.51
N SER A 226 -23.83 22.10 0.41
CA SER A 226 -25.12 22.18 1.11
C SER A 226 -26.05 21.09 0.55
N VAL A 227 -25.63 19.86 0.65
CA VAL A 227 -26.44 18.68 0.40
C VAL A 227 -26.97 18.29 1.76
N ALA A 228 -28.16 18.77 2.08
CA ALA A 228 -29.05 18.00 2.92
C ALA A 228 -29.17 16.61 2.28
N TRP A 229 -28.34 15.68 2.70
CA TRP A 229 -28.53 14.26 2.41
C TRP A 229 -29.87 13.92 3.09
N GLY A 230 -30.90 13.73 2.27
CA GLY A 230 -32.24 13.60 2.71
C GLY A 230 -32.40 12.54 3.79
N GLU A 231 -32.93 12.94 4.92
CA GLU A 231 -33.80 12.08 5.68
C GLU A 231 -34.95 11.69 4.74
N GLY A 232 -34.94 10.45 4.30
CA GLY A 232 -35.96 9.81 3.50
C GLY A 232 -36.10 8.36 3.95
#